data_f773b35f493f768db87b9a7359740fe5
#
_entry.id   f773b35f493f768db87b9a7359740fe5
#
_cell.length_a   1.000
_cell.length_b   1.000
_cell.length_c   1.000
_cell.angle_alpha   90.00
_cell.angle_beta   90.00
_cell.angle_gamma   90.00
#
_symmetry.space_group_name_H-M   'P 1'
#
loop_
_entity.id
_entity.type
_entity.pdbx_description
1 polymer ?
#
loop_
_entity_poly.entity_id
_entity_poly.type
_entity_poly.pdbx_seq_one_letter_code
_entity_poly.pdbx_strand_id
1 'polypeptide(L)'
;MTETLLTGATAATADTGPEVTPLGEGRMVREDCWREVHRLFHAERRSKSEIARQLQLDRKTVRGILGERAWQPYARAERPDTLLAEHASFLRTRAPEVQYSARILFQELRRARGYRGSYETVKRFVRPLRAAEQATERATVRFETPPGQQSQIDWGQAQIHFRHRPVILHVFILTLGYSRRSFHESCLGETLSQFLDAHERAFDYFGGHTREHLYDRPRTVCQPGGDGRVIWNATFKQFADYWGFEPHLCRAYRAQTKGKVESGVKYLKGNFLPGRTFVDEQDLREQLDQWQREIADARIHGTTHERPTDRFAREQSALVATAGQPGFRRASRGVSPKITS
;
A
#
# COMPACT_ATOMS: atom_id res chain seq x y z
N MET A 1 18.06 -12.46 66.45
CA MET A 1 17.08 -11.68 67.22
C MET A 1 16.49 -10.71 66.22
N THR A 2 15.31 -10.70 65.81
CA THR A 2 14.01 -11.10 66.34
C THR A 2 13.07 -11.39 65.16
N GLU A 3 12.40 -12.50 65.25
CA GLU A 3 11.12 -12.84 64.68
C GLU A 3 10.09 -11.72 64.61
N THR A 4 9.19 -11.74 63.67
CA THR A 4 7.76 -11.71 63.97
C THR A 4 6.92 -11.86 62.70
N LEU A 5 6.30 -13.01 62.53
CA LEU A 5 4.89 -13.34 62.40
C LEU A 5 4.12 -12.95 61.13
N LEU A 6 3.71 -14.05 60.49
CA LEU A 6 2.60 -14.26 59.57
C LEU A 6 1.26 -13.71 60.07
N THR A 7 0.51 -13.07 59.20
CA THR A 7 -0.96 -13.14 59.24
C THR A 7 -1.49 -13.32 57.80
N GLY A 8 -2.08 -14.46 57.59
CA GLY A 8 -2.81 -14.79 56.38
C GLY A 8 -4.16 -14.03 56.35
N ALA A 9 -4.51 -13.56 55.18
CA ALA A 9 -5.87 -13.15 54.84
C ALA A 9 -6.28 -13.89 53.57
N THR A 10 -7.11 -14.91 53.73
CA THR A 10 -7.88 -15.56 52.68
C THR A 10 -8.83 -14.56 52.09
N ALA A 11 -8.57 -14.07 50.89
CA ALA A 11 -9.53 -13.33 50.09
C ALA A 11 -10.46 -14.33 49.39
N ALA A 12 -11.72 -14.30 49.74
CA ALA A 12 -12.80 -14.99 49.06
C ALA A 12 -12.94 -14.47 47.64
N THR A 13 -12.83 -15.36 46.66
CA THR A 13 -13.17 -15.08 45.27
C THR A 13 -14.68 -14.94 45.16
N ALA A 14 -15.15 -13.70 45.03
CA ALA A 14 -16.52 -13.42 44.63
C ALA A 14 -16.67 -13.83 43.15
N ASP A 15 -17.43 -14.84 42.91
CA ASP A 15 -17.94 -15.26 41.59
C ASP A 15 -18.89 -14.14 41.10
N THR A 16 -18.34 -13.19 40.33
CA THR A 16 -19.13 -12.21 39.61
C THR A 16 -19.60 -12.87 38.33
N GLY A 17 -20.82 -13.41 38.36
CA GLY A 17 -21.52 -13.83 37.18
C GLY A 17 -21.58 -12.72 36.11
N PRO A 18 -21.78 -13.05 34.82
CA PRO A 18 -21.67 -12.09 33.72
C PRO A 18 -22.62 -10.91 33.92
N GLU A 19 -22.07 -9.73 33.95
CA GLU A 19 -22.77 -8.46 34.04
C GLU A 19 -23.71 -8.26 32.84
N VAL A 20 -25.01 -8.47 33.05
CA VAL A 20 -26.03 -8.35 32.01
C VAL A 20 -26.35 -6.87 31.81
N THR A 21 -25.76 -6.26 30.81
CA THR A 21 -26.06 -4.88 30.42
C THR A 21 -27.49 -4.80 29.87
N PRO A 22 -28.37 -3.90 30.39
CA PRO A 22 -29.76 -3.79 29.94
C PRO A 22 -29.85 -3.37 28.46
N LEU A 23 -30.68 -4.08 27.70
CA LEU A 23 -30.96 -3.80 26.30
C LEU A 23 -32.01 -2.68 26.18
N GLY A 24 -31.61 -1.49 25.72
CA GLY A 24 -32.50 -0.38 25.38
C GLY A 24 -33.42 -0.73 24.19
N GLU A 25 -34.53 -0.01 24.07
CA GLU A 25 -35.56 -0.20 23.03
C GLU A 25 -34.97 -0.25 21.61
N GLY A 26 -35.29 -1.30 20.85
CA GLY A 26 -34.87 -1.48 19.47
C GLY A 26 -33.59 -2.30 19.24
N ARG A 27 -32.98 -2.87 20.25
CA ARG A 27 -31.78 -3.71 20.13
C ARG A 27 -32.10 -5.15 19.72
N MET A 28 -31.34 -5.66 18.73
CA MET A 28 -31.39 -7.05 18.28
C MET A 28 -31.03 -8.01 19.42
N VAL A 29 -31.78 -9.08 19.56
CA VAL A 29 -31.53 -10.13 20.57
C VAL A 29 -30.24 -10.87 20.21
N ARG A 30 -29.27 -10.86 21.10
CA ARG A 30 -28.02 -11.61 20.96
C ARG A 30 -28.19 -13.06 21.31
N GLU A 31 -27.33 -13.92 20.83
CA GLU A 31 -27.36 -15.35 21.06
C GLU A 31 -27.28 -15.72 22.55
N ASP A 32 -26.44 -15.05 23.30
CA ASP A 32 -26.29 -15.20 24.75
C ASP A 32 -27.60 -14.90 25.48
N CYS A 33 -28.29 -13.83 25.14
CA CYS A 33 -29.59 -13.46 25.69
C CYS A 33 -30.68 -14.49 25.31
N TRP A 34 -30.69 -14.98 24.07
CA TRP A 34 -31.61 -16.01 23.62
C TRP A 34 -31.41 -17.29 24.44
N ARG A 35 -30.19 -17.77 24.59
CA ARG A 35 -29.86 -18.97 25.40
C ARG A 35 -30.27 -18.80 26.85
N GLU A 36 -30.03 -17.64 27.44
CA GLU A 36 -30.37 -17.37 28.84
C GLU A 36 -31.90 -17.37 29.08
N VAL A 37 -32.69 -16.78 28.18
CA VAL A 37 -34.16 -16.85 28.24
C VAL A 37 -34.64 -18.27 28.20
N HIS A 38 -34.11 -19.13 27.33
CA HIS A 38 -34.46 -20.54 27.25
C HIS A 38 -34.03 -21.31 28.50
N ARG A 39 -32.85 -21.04 29.05
CA ARG A 39 -32.35 -21.64 30.28
C ARG A 39 -33.28 -21.34 31.47
N LEU A 40 -33.60 -20.06 31.67
CA LEU A 40 -34.48 -19.63 32.77
C LEU A 40 -35.91 -20.23 32.66
N PHE A 41 -36.42 -20.33 31.45
CA PHE A 41 -37.76 -20.87 31.24
C PHE A 41 -37.82 -22.39 31.38
N HIS A 42 -36.92 -23.13 30.74
CA HIS A 42 -36.98 -24.59 30.67
C HIS A 42 -36.30 -25.28 31.85
N ALA A 43 -35.14 -24.79 32.28
CA ALA A 43 -34.36 -25.38 33.38
C ALA A 43 -34.83 -24.86 34.75
N GLU A 44 -35.01 -23.57 34.93
CA GLU A 44 -35.37 -22.96 36.20
C GLU A 44 -36.91 -22.82 36.39
N ARG A 45 -37.70 -23.12 35.36
CA ARG A 45 -39.19 -23.04 35.41
C ARG A 45 -39.74 -21.67 35.78
N ARG A 46 -38.97 -20.60 35.47
CA ARG A 46 -39.38 -19.21 35.70
C ARG A 46 -40.56 -18.80 34.82
N SER A 47 -41.43 -17.95 35.31
CA SER A 47 -42.48 -17.36 34.50
C SER A 47 -41.95 -16.34 33.52
N LYS A 48 -42.64 -16.13 32.38
CA LYS A 48 -42.27 -15.12 31.37
C LYS A 48 -42.15 -13.70 31.95
N SER A 49 -42.91 -13.38 33.00
CA SER A 49 -42.87 -12.08 33.67
C SER A 49 -41.65 -11.91 34.58
N GLU A 50 -41.22 -13.00 35.23
CA GLU A 50 -39.98 -13.00 36.02
C GLU A 50 -38.76 -12.89 35.14
N ILE A 51 -38.72 -13.65 34.03
CA ILE A 51 -37.63 -13.57 33.04
C ILE A 51 -37.53 -12.15 32.45
N ALA A 52 -38.67 -11.57 32.09
CA ALA A 52 -38.73 -10.22 31.56
C ALA A 52 -38.15 -9.19 32.56
N ARG A 53 -38.52 -9.31 33.85
CA ARG A 53 -37.96 -8.44 34.91
C ARG A 53 -36.46 -8.70 35.16
N GLN A 54 -36.06 -9.95 35.22
CA GLN A 54 -34.68 -10.35 35.53
C GLN A 54 -33.69 -9.90 34.42
N LEU A 55 -34.08 -10.07 33.15
CA LEU A 55 -33.24 -9.72 32.01
C LEU A 55 -33.49 -8.30 31.44
N GLN A 56 -34.37 -7.54 32.10
CA GLN A 56 -34.80 -6.21 31.66
C GLN A 56 -35.29 -6.19 30.21
N LEU A 57 -36.06 -7.21 29.83
CA LEU A 57 -36.66 -7.36 28.50
C LEU A 57 -38.15 -7.07 28.56
N ASP A 58 -38.72 -6.66 27.42
CA ASP A 58 -40.17 -6.62 27.28
C ASP A 58 -40.72 -8.06 27.28
N ARG A 59 -41.90 -8.27 27.93
CA ARG A 59 -42.55 -9.56 27.98
C ARG A 59 -42.93 -10.11 26.61
N LYS A 60 -43.18 -9.21 25.63
CA LYS A 60 -43.43 -9.57 24.24
C LYS A 60 -42.16 -10.14 23.60
N THR A 61 -40.98 -9.56 23.88
CA THR A 61 -39.67 -10.05 23.46
C THR A 61 -39.36 -11.43 24.01
N VAL A 62 -39.61 -11.67 25.32
CA VAL A 62 -39.45 -13.02 25.93
C VAL A 62 -40.38 -14.05 25.29
N ARG A 63 -41.63 -13.67 24.96
CA ARG A 63 -42.53 -14.53 24.23
C ARG A 63 -42.07 -14.86 22.82
N GLY A 64 -41.53 -13.87 22.11
CA GLY A 64 -40.94 -14.05 20.78
C GLY A 64 -39.80 -15.05 20.81
N ILE A 65 -38.84 -14.83 21.71
CA ILE A 65 -37.66 -15.70 21.90
C ILE A 65 -38.07 -17.15 22.16
N LEU A 66 -39.03 -17.36 23.06
CA LEU A 66 -39.52 -18.72 23.40
C LEU A 66 -40.34 -19.39 22.29
N GLY A 67 -40.79 -18.64 21.30
CA GLY A 67 -41.42 -19.17 20.08
C GLY A 67 -40.40 -19.62 19.02
N GLU A 68 -39.15 -19.23 19.10
CA GLU A 68 -38.09 -19.57 18.15
C GLU A 68 -37.43 -20.90 18.56
N ARG A 69 -37.32 -21.86 17.62
CA ARG A 69 -36.69 -23.16 17.87
C ARG A 69 -35.18 -23.11 17.94
N ALA A 70 -34.57 -22.14 17.28
CA ALA A 70 -33.12 -21.88 17.26
C ALA A 70 -32.88 -20.39 17.08
N TRP A 71 -31.82 -19.90 17.69
CA TRP A 71 -31.35 -18.51 17.45
C TRP A 71 -30.87 -18.34 16.02
N GLN A 72 -31.29 -17.25 15.40
CA GLN A 72 -30.77 -16.83 14.09
C GLN A 72 -30.26 -15.39 14.17
N PRO A 73 -29.11 -15.12 13.61
CA PRO A 73 -28.63 -13.74 13.52
C PRO A 73 -29.61 -12.90 12.68
N TYR A 74 -29.89 -11.69 13.11
CA TYR A 74 -30.75 -10.78 12.35
C TYR A 74 -30.18 -10.55 10.95
N ALA A 75 -30.84 -11.07 9.95
CA ALA A 75 -30.61 -10.74 8.56
C ALA A 75 -31.67 -9.74 8.10
N ARG A 76 -31.23 -8.53 7.74
CA ARG A 76 -32.14 -7.57 7.12
C ARG A 76 -32.56 -8.11 5.75
N ALA A 77 -33.86 -8.25 5.52
CA ALA A 77 -34.37 -8.65 4.22
C ALA A 77 -33.77 -7.73 3.12
N GLU A 78 -33.17 -8.32 2.10
CA GLU A 78 -32.74 -7.59 0.92
C GLU A 78 -33.96 -6.95 0.28
N ARG A 79 -33.93 -5.64 0.07
CA ARG A 79 -34.99 -4.96 -0.69
C ARG A 79 -34.71 -5.21 -2.17
N PRO A 80 -35.52 -6.03 -2.89
CA PRO A 80 -35.26 -6.38 -4.28
C PRO A 80 -35.36 -5.17 -5.23
N ASP A 81 -36.14 -4.15 -4.88
CA ASP A 81 -36.36 -2.96 -5.70
C ASP A 81 -35.58 -1.76 -5.19
N THR A 82 -34.28 -1.74 -5.43
CA THR A 82 -33.51 -0.49 -5.29
C THR A 82 -33.48 0.23 -6.63
N LEU A 83 -33.60 1.58 -6.62
CA LEU A 83 -33.41 2.44 -7.81
C LEU A 83 -32.10 2.16 -8.58
N LEU A 84 -31.23 1.37 -7.99
CA LEU A 84 -29.94 1.00 -8.57
C LEU A 84 -29.98 -0.38 -9.26
N ALA A 85 -31.01 -1.20 -9.05
CA ALA A 85 -31.08 -2.56 -9.57
C ALA A 85 -30.96 -2.60 -11.11
N GLU A 86 -31.70 -1.73 -11.79
CA GLU A 86 -31.67 -1.60 -13.27
C GLU A 86 -30.30 -1.13 -13.81
N HIS A 87 -29.48 -0.48 -12.97
CA HIS A 87 -28.17 0.03 -13.33
C HIS A 87 -27.02 -0.88 -12.88
N ALA A 88 -27.30 -1.98 -12.19
CA ALA A 88 -26.30 -2.84 -11.58
C ALA A 88 -25.33 -3.47 -12.59
N SER A 89 -25.85 -3.89 -13.75
CA SER A 89 -25.03 -4.43 -14.85
C SER A 89 -24.05 -3.39 -15.37
N PHE A 90 -24.54 -2.20 -15.68
CA PHE A 90 -23.71 -1.09 -16.13
C PHE A 90 -22.61 -0.76 -15.11
N LEU A 91 -22.97 -0.67 -13.83
CA LEU A 91 -22.01 -0.36 -12.78
C LEU A 91 -20.90 -1.41 -12.66
N ARG A 92 -21.26 -2.70 -12.76
CA ARG A 92 -20.25 -3.78 -12.72
C ARG A 92 -19.29 -3.73 -13.90
N THR A 93 -19.80 -3.49 -15.11
CA THR A 93 -18.97 -3.41 -16.33
C THR A 93 -18.11 -2.15 -16.34
N ARG A 94 -18.68 -1.00 -15.96
CA ARG A 94 -18.01 0.29 -16.06
C ARG A 94 -17.05 0.58 -14.89
N ALA A 95 -17.28 0.00 -13.70
CA ALA A 95 -16.48 0.28 -12.50
C ALA A 95 -14.97 0.05 -12.69
N PRO A 96 -14.49 -1.06 -13.31
CA PRO A 96 -13.07 -1.24 -13.56
C PRO A 96 -12.45 -0.16 -14.44
N GLU A 97 -13.17 0.28 -15.50
CA GLU A 97 -12.68 1.28 -16.46
C GLU A 97 -12.46 2.66 -15.84
N VAL A 98 -13.25 2.99 -14.81
CA VAL A 98 -13.15 4.25 -14.05
C VAL A 98 -12.47 4.06 -12.70
N GLN A 99 -11.68 2.98 -12.53
CA GLN A 99 -10.92 2.67 -11.31
C GLN A 99 -11.81 2.65 -10.05
N TYR A 100 -13.01 2.12 -10.18
CA TYR A 100 -14.01 2.06 -9.09
C TYR A 100 -14.32 3.43 -8.47
N SER A 101 -14.26 4.50 -9.26
CA SER A 101 -14.63 5.85 -8.82
C SER A 101 -16.15 5.98 -8.73
N ALA A 102 -16.70 5.85 -7.54
CA ALA A 102 -18.14 6.02 -7.31
C ALA A 102 -18.65 7.41 -7.73
N ARG A 103 -17.79 8.43 -7.72
CA ARG A 103 -18.14 9.80 -8.15
C ARG A 103 -18.39 9.85 -9.65
N ILE A 104 -17.47 9.28 -10.46
CA ILE A 104 -17.62 9.24 -11.92
C ILE A 104 -18.85 8.43 -12.29
N LEU A 105 -19.01 7.23 -11.73
CA LEU A 105 -20.16 6.36 -11.97
C LEU A 105 -21.49 7.04 -11.63
N PHE A 106 -21.55 7.77 -10.53
CA PHE A 106 -22.74 8.54 -10.16
C PHE A 106 -23.05 9.66 -11.17
N GLN A 107 -22.02 10.38 -11.65
CA GLN A 107 -22.18 11.41 -12.66
C GLN A 107 -22.67 10.85 -13.99
N GLU A 108 -22.12 9.73 -14.45
CA GLU A 108 -22.54 9.03 -15.67
C GLU A 108 -23.98 8.52 -15.55
N LEU A 109 -24.35 7.92 -14.41
CA LEU A 109 -25.71 7.47 -14.13
C LEU A 109 -26.73 8.62 -14.19
N ARG A 110 -26.42 9.75 -13.58
CA ARG A 110 -27.30 10.92 -13.61
C ARG A 110 -27.43 11.51 -15.00
N ARG A 111 -26.32 11.67 -15.70
CA ARG A 111 -26.26 12.35 -16.99
C ARG A 111 -26.86 11.52 -18.13
N ALA A 112 -26.53 10.21 -18.17
CA ALA A 112 -26.83 9.37 -19.33
C ALA A 112 -27.93 8.33 -19.09
N ARG A 113 -28.34 8.07 -17.83
CA ARG A 113 -29.25 6.98 -17.49
C ARG A 113 -30.40 7.38 -16.54
N GLY A 114 -30.61 8.67 -16.32
CA GLY A 114 -31.75 9.19 -15.57
C GLY A 114 -31.81 8.78 -14.08
N TYR A 115 -30.70 8.31 -13.50
CA TYR A 115 -30.67 7.88 -12.10
C TYR A 115 -31.03 9.01 -11.14
N ARG A 116 -32.07 8.79 -10.31
CA ARG A 116 -32.57 9.77 -9.34
C ARG A 116 -32.18 9.48 -7.90
N GLY A 117 -31.44 8.38 -7.64
CA GLY A 117 -31.00 8.01 -6.31
C GLY A 117 -29.82 8.83 -5.80
N SER A 118 -29.37 8.53 -4.57
CA SER A 118 -28.29 9.25 -3.92
C SER A 118 -26.90 8.75 -4.34
N TYR A 119 -25.90 9.63 -4.22
CA TYR A 119 -24.50 9.27 -4.38
C TYR A 119 -24.06 8.14 -3.40
N GLU A 120 -24.57 8.19 -2.17
CA GLU A 120 -24.21 7.23 -1.12
C GLU A 120 -24.68 5.81 -1.46
N THR A 121 -25.79 5.67 -2.19
CA THR A 121 -26.27 4.37 -2.69
C THR A 121 -25.29 3.81 -3.72
N VAL A 122 -24.81 4.61 -4.67
CA VAL A 122 -23.81 4.20 -5.66
C VAL A 122 -22.49 3.84 -4.98
N LYS A 123 -22.02 4.66 -4.06
CA LYS A 123 -20.79 4.43 -3.30
C LYS A 123 -20.84 3.11 -2.51
N ARG A 124 -21.99 2.82 -1.88
CA ARG A 124 -22.20 1.56 -1.16
C ARG A 124 -22.18 0.34 -2.08
N PHE A 125 -22.74 0.47 -3.29
CA PHE A 125 -22.71 -0.57 -4.31
C PHE A 125 -21.29 -0.84 -4.83
N VAL A 126 -20.53 0.22 -5.09
CA VAL A 126 -19.16 0.14 -5.66
C VAL A 126 -18.13 -0.35 -4.63
N ARG A 127 -18.35 -0.08 -3.35
CA ARG A 127 -17.43 -0.46 -2.27
C ARG A 127 -17.05 -1.95 -2.27
N PRO A 128 -17.98 -2.93 -2.31
CA PRO A 128 -17.63 -4.35 -2.36
C PRO A 128 -16.94 -4.74 -3.66
N LEU A 129 -17.30 -4.15 -4.82
CA LEU A 129 -16.63 -4.40 -6.09
C LEU A 129 -15.16 -3.98 -6.04
N ARG A 130 -14.89 -2.80 -5.49
CA ARG A 130 -13.53 -2.31 -5.25
C ARG A 130 -12.76 -3.19 -4.27
N ALA A 131 -13.41 -3.66 -3.21
CA ALA A 131 -12.79 -4.54 -2.23
C ALA A 131 -12.46 -5.92 -2.81
N ALA A 132 -13.34 -6.47 -3.65
CA ALA A 132 -13.10 -7.72 -4.36
C ALA A 132 -11.90 -7.62 -5.32
N GLU A 133 -11.81 -6.52 -6.08
CA GLU A 133 -10.65 -6.25 -6.94
C GLU A 133 -9.35 -6.15 -6.13
N GLN A 134 -9.36 -5.39 -5.05
CA GLN A 134 -8.21 -5.28 -4.16
C GLN A 134 -7.84 -6.61 -3.49
N ALA A 135 -8.82 -7.48 -3.19
CA ALA A 135 -8.57 -8.82 -2.67
C ALA A 135 -7.95 -9.72 -3.75
N THR A 136 -8.44 -9.64 -4.99
CA THR A 136 -7.88 -10.33 -6.14
C THR A 136 -6.46 -9.84 -6.43
N GLU A 137 -6.21 -8.54 -6.38
CA GLU A 137 -4.87 -7.97 -6.49
C GLU A 137 -3.93 -8.44 -5.37
N ARG A 138 -4.43 -8.60 -4.15
CA ARG A 138 -3.68 -9.14 -3.00
C ARG A 138 -3.46 -10.64 -3.09
N ALA A 139 -4.43 -11.39 -3.63
CA ALA A 139 -4.35 -12.83 -3.86
C ALA A 139 -3.52 -13.19 -5.11
N THR A 140 -3.36 -12.26 -6.05
CA THR A 140 -2.42 -12.43 -7.16
C THR A 140 -1.03 -12.54 -6.56
N VAL A 141 -0.42 -13.70 -6.69
CA VAL A 141 0.92 -14.02 -6.18
C VAL A 141 1.84 -12.83 -6.47
N ARG A 142 2.29 -12.14 -5.41
CA ARG A 142 3.27 -11.07 -5.54
C ARG A 142 4.47 -11.67 -6.20
N PHE A 143 4.73 -11.30 -7.46
CA PHE A 143 5.89 -11.78 -8.19
C PHE A 143 7.14 -11.29 -7.45
N GLU A 144 7.72 -12.18 -6.65
CA GLU A 144 9.01 -11.94 -6.02
C GLU A 144 10.06 -11.99 -7.12
N THR A 145 10.74 -10.88 -7.31
CA THR A 145 11.84 -10.78 -8.27
C THR A 145 13.04 -11.56 -7.70
N PRO A 146 13.65 -12.48 -8.44
CA PRO A 146 14.88 -13.14 -8.01
C PRO A 146 16.00 -12.13 -7.69
N PRO A 147 16.97 -12.48 -6.83
CA PRO A 147 18.11 -11.62 -6.55
C PRO A 147 18.84 -11.21 -7.82
N GLY A 148 19.20 -9.92 -7.93
CA GLY A 148 19.95 -9.37 -9.06
C GLY A 148 19.20 -9.31 -10.39
N GLN A 149 17.92 -9.69 -10.44
CA GLN A 149 17.18 -9.74 -11.71
C GLN A 149 16.68 -8.36 -12.13
N GLN A 150 15.97 -7.64 -11.29
CA GLN A 150 15.29 -6.42 -11.70
C GLN A 150 15.33 -5.34 -10.64
N SER A 151 15.53 -4.09 -11.06
CA SER A 151 15.29 -2.88 -10.27
C SER A 151 14.20 -2.02 -10.90
N GLN A 152 13.66 -1.12 -10.09
CA GLN A 152 12.68 -0.13 -10.55
C GLN A 152 13.22 1.28 -10.33
N ILE A 153 13.07 2.12 -11.35
CA ILE A 153 13.57 3.48 -11.35
C ILE A 153 12.42 4.47 -11.56
N ASP A 154 12.40 5.52 -10.75
CA ASP A 154 11.39 6.58 -10.83
C ASP A 154 11.98 7.95 -10.44
N TRP A 155 11.28 9.02 -10.86
CA TRP A 155 11.48 10.37 -10.38
C TRP A 155 10.38 10.77 -9.41
N GLY A 156 10.77 11.26 -8.25
CA GLY A 156 9.88 11.93 -7.32
C GLY A 156 10.08 13.45 -7.38
N GLN A 157 9.00 14.21 -7.19
CA GLN A 157 9.08 15.66 -7.02
C GLN A 157 8.50 16.05 -5.67
N ALA A 158 9.15 17.01 -4.99
CA ALA A 158 8.64 17.59 -3.76
C ALA A 158 8.99 19.07 -3.69
N GLN A 159 8.18 19.87 -3.03
CA GLN A 159 8.55 21.24 -2.70
C GLN A 159 9.25 21.24 -1.35
N ILE A 160 10.45 21.82 -1.30
CA ILE A 160 11.25 22.02 -0.10
C ILE A 160 11.63 23.51 0.03
N HIS A 161 12.31 23.86 1.11
CA HIS A 161 12.86 25.20 1.29
C HIS A 161 14.34 25.11 1.64
N PHE A 162 15.18 25.85 0.91
CA PHE A 162 16.54 26.18 1.33
C PHE A 162 16.47 27.48 2.11
N ARG A 163 16.64 27.40 3.43
CA ARG A 163 16.34 28.50 4.36
C ARG A 163 14.88 28.98 4.19
N HIS A 164 14.65 30.04 3.42
CA HIS A 164 13.30 30.60 3.18
C HIS A 164 12.90 30.59 1.70
N ARG A 165 13.72 30.05 0.82
CA ARG A 165 13.46 30.01 -0.64
C ARG A 165 12.83 28.68 -1.03
N PRO A 166 11.62 28.67 -1.60
CA PRO A 166 11.00 27.45 -2.09
C PRO A 166 11.78 26.94 -3.31
N VAL A 167 12.01 25.63 -3.35
CA VAL A 167 12.70 24.93 -4.42
C VAL A 167 11.93 23.66 -4.75
N ILE A 168 11.82 23.32 -6.03
CA ILE A 168 11.32 22.02 -6.46
C ILE A 168 12.49 21.04 -6.43
N LEU A 169 12.40 20.10 -5.52
CA LEU A 169 13.32 18.99 -5.42
C LEU A 169 12.86 17.87 -6.35
N HIS A 170 13.77 17.41 -7.20
CA HIS A 170 13.62 16.16 -7.95
C HIS A 170 14.46 15.09 -7.26
N VAL A 171 13.89 13.91 -7.07
CA VAL A 171 14.59 12.79 -6.44
C VAL A 171 14.58 11.60 -7.39
N PHE A 172 15.76 11.17 -7.79
CA PHE A 172 15.96 9.90 -8.45
C PHE A 172 15.88 8.76 -7.41
N ILE A 173 15.13 7.73 -7.70
CA ILE A 173 14.98 6.57 -6.83
C ILE A 173 15.20 5.31 -7.64
N LEU A 174 16.17 4.50 -7.24
CA LEU A 174 16.39 3.16 -7.75
C LEU A 174 16.15 2.15 -6.63
N THR A 175 15.19 1.25 -6.80
CA THR A 175 14.82 0.23 -5.81
C THR A 175 15.11 -1.16 -6.37
N LEU A 176 15.92 -1.94 -5.68
CA LEU A 176 16.18 -3.33 -6.00
C LEU A 176 14.95 -4.21 -5.78
N GLY A 177 14.63 -5.05 -6.75
CA GLY A 177 13.39 -5.80 -6.78
C GLY A 177 13.28 -6.88 -5.72
N TYR A 178 14.38 -7.49 -5.28
CA TYR A 178 14.41 -8.52 -4.27
C TYR A 178 14.57 -7.96 -2.85
N SER A 179 15.63 -7.20 -2.57
CA SER A 179 15.93 -6.71 -1.23
C SER A 179 15.02 -5.56 -0.79
N ARG A 180 14.45 -4.81 -1.74
CA ARG A 180 13.76 -3.55 -1.49
C ARG A 180 14.70 -2.45 -0.97
N ARG A 181 16.02 -2.68 -1.04
CA ARG A 181 17.00 -1.64 -0.79
C ARG A 181 16.92 -0.59 -1.89
N SER A 182 16.90 0.67 -1.49
CA SER A 182 16.70 1.79 -2.42
C SER A 182 17.86 2.76 -2.33
N PHE A 183 18.24 3.35 -3.46
CA PHE A 183 19.12 4.48 -3.55
C PHE A 183 18.30 5.72 -3.89
N HIS A 184 18.57 6.82 -3.22
CA HIS A 184 17.90 8.10 -3.41
C HIS A 184 18.94 9.18 -3.72
N GLU A 185 18.74 9.92 -4.78
CA GLU A 185 19.62 11.02 -5.20
C GLU A 185 18.80 12.29 -5.38
N SER A 186 19.20 13.36 -4.73
CA SER A 186 18.58 14.68 -4.90
C SER A 186 19.14 15.40 -6.13
N CYS A 187 18.25 15.97 -6.95
CA CYS A 187 18.58 16.74 -8.14
C CYS A 187 17.75 18.02 -8.20
N LEU A 188 18.28 19.09 -8.77
CA LEU A 188 17.54 20.33 -9.03
C LEU A 188 16.88 20.34 -10.42
N GLY A 189 16.90 19.22 -11.15
CA GLY A 189 16.29 19.08 -12.46
C GLY A 189 16.20 17.61 -12.90
N GLU A 190 15.56 17.38 -14.05
CA GLU A 190 15.35 16.04 -14.64
C GLU A 190 16.02 15.94 -16.02
N THR A 191 17.30 16.35 -16.12
CA THR A 191 18.02 16.20 -17.38
C THR A 191 18.51 14.77 -17.61
N LEU A 192 18.68 14.36 -18.86
CA LEU A 192 19.25 13.06 -19.20
C LEU A 192 20.61 12.84 -18.54
N SER A 193 21.43 13.89 -18.53
CA SER A 193 22.74 13.87 -17.88
C SER A 193 22.66 13.49 -16.41
N GLN A 194 21.80 14.18 -15.64
CA GLN A 194 21.58 13.89 -14.21
C GLN A 194 21.03 12.50 -13.99
N PHE A 195 20.18 12.04 -14.90
CA PHE A 195 19.60 10.71 -14.86
C PHE A 195 20.66 9.61 -15.01
N LEU A 196 21.57 9.74 -15.98
CA LEU A 196 22.68 8.81 -16.19
C LEU A 196 23.66 8.82 -15.01
N ASP A 197 24.03 10.03 -14.53
CA ASP A 197 24.93 10.19 -13.40
C ASP A 197 24.34 9.58 -12.10
N ALA A 198 23.01 9.70 -11.90
CA ALA A 198 22.33 9.11 -10.76
C ALA A 198 22.30 7.56 -10.81
N HIS A 199 22.19 6.97 -12.03
CA HIS A 199 22.35 5.53 -12.20
C HIS A 199 23.74 5.06 -11.79
N GLU A 200 24.79 5.73 -12.27
CA GLU A 200 26.17 5.35 -11.95
C GLU A 200 26.43 5.46 -10.45
N ARG A 201 25.95 6.51 -9.78
CA ARG A 201 26.04 6.59 -8.30
C ARG A 201 25.24 5.52 -7.59
N ALA A 202 24.10 5.12 -8.14
CA ALA A 202 23.35 3.98 -7.59
C ALA A 202 24.10 2.65 -7.76
N PHE A 203 24.77 2.46 -8.91
CA PHE A 203 25.59 1.27 -9.15
C PHE A 203 26.78 1.20 -8.18
N ASP A 204 27.44 2.34 -7.95
CA ASP A 204 28.50 2.44 -6.96
C ASP A 204 27.99 2.18 -5.54
N TYR A 205 26.82 2.70 -5.18
CA TYR A 205 26.21 2.48 -3.86
C TYR A 205 25.88 1.02 -3.58
N PHE A 206 25.42 0.27 -4.58
CA PHE A 206 25.12 -1.14 -4.46
C PHE A 206 26.32 -2.06 -4.74
N GLY A 207 27.40 -1.54 -5.32
CA GLY A 207 28.54 -2.32 -5.82
C GLY A 207 28.22 -3.10 -7.09
N GLY A 208 27.18 -2.72 -7.80
CA GLY A 208 26.70 -3.37 -9.02
C GLY A 208 25.25 -2.96 -9.37
N HIS A 209 24.71 -3.58 -10.40
CA HIS A 209 23.34 -3.32 -10.85
C HIS A 209 22.59 -4.62 -11.19
N THR A 210 21.28 -4.54 -11.34
CA THR A 210 20.43 -5.66 -11.78
C THR A 210 20.48 -5.81 -13.30
N ARG A 211 20.11 -7.01 -13.80
CA ARG A 211 20.08 -7.30 -15.25
C ARG A 211 19.02 -6.49 -15.99
N GLU A 212 17.91 -6.20 -15.34
CA GLU A 212 16.78 -5.47 -15.91
C GLU A 212 16.49 -4.21 -15.09
N HIS A 213 16.19 -3.11 -15.79
CA HIS A 213 15.77 -1.86 -15.16
C HIS A 213 14.39 -1.47 -15.69
N LEU A 214 13.42 -1.35 -14.78
CA LEU A 214 12.04 -1.01 -15.09
C LEU A 214 11.75 0.46 -14.86
N TYR A 215 11.28 1.15 -15.90
CA TYR A 215 11.00 2.60 -15.90
C TYR A 215 9.52 2.90 -16.06
N ASP A 216 9.03 3.95 -15.36
CA ASP A 216 7.67 4.46 -15.57
C ASP A 216 7.65 5.55 -16.65
N ARG A 217 8.01 5.18 -17.89
CA ARG A 217 7.97 6.02 -19.11
C ARG A 217 8.49 7.45 -18.91
N PRO A 218 9.69 7.67 -18.37
CA PRO A 218 10.25 9.01 -18.24
C PRO A 218 10.51 9.60 -19.63
N ARG A 219 9.97 10.78 -19.91
CA ARG A 219 10.13 11.48 -21.21
C ARG A 219 11.57 11.74 -21.57
N THR A 220 12.45 11.75 -20.60
CA THR A 220 13.89 11.93 -20.75
C THR A 220 14.55 10.77 -21.49
N VAL A 221 14.05 9.56 -21.34
CA VAL A 221 14.68 8.35 -21.90
C VAL A 221 13.88 7.65 -22.98
N CYS A 222 12.58 7.93 -23.11
CA CYS A 222 11.76 7.34 -24.17
C CYS A 222 10.60 8.22 -24.62
N GLN A 223 10.16 8.00 -25.86
CA GLN A 223 9.01 8.65 -26.45
C GLN A 223 8.09 7.59 -27.10
N PRO A 224 6.76 7.82 -27.17
CA PRO A 224 5.86 6.95 -27.92
C PRO A 224 6.14 7.10 -29.42
N GLY A 225 6.34 6.00 -30.11
CA GLY A 225 6.37 5.94 -31.58
C GLY A 225 4.95 5.94 -32.16
N GLY A 226 4.81 6.34 -33.43
CA GLY A 226 3.51 6.42 -34.13
C GLY A 226 2.79 5.08 -34.32
N ASP A 227 3.50 3.98 -34.17
CA ASP A 227 3.02 2.59 -34.30
C ASP A 227 2.78 1.90 -32.93
N GLY A 228 2.78 2.68 -31.85
CA GLY A 228 2.66 2.16 -30.47
C GLY A 228 3.95 1.55 -29.91
N ARG A 229 5.05 1.53 -30.66
CA ARG A 229 6.36 1.11 -30.19
C ARG A 229 6.98 2.20 -29.31
N VAL A 230 7.96 1.81 -28.52
CA VAL A 230 8.75 2.72 -27.68
C VAL A 230 10.01 3.11 -28.43
N ILE A 231 10.24 4.40 -28.54
CA ILE A 231 11.49 4.94 -29.08
C ILE A 231 12.35 5.37 -27.90
N TRP A 232 13.43 4.63 -27.65
CA TRP A 232 14.40 4.98 -26.64
C TRP A 232 15.31 6.13 -27.10
N ASN A 233 15.69 7.01 -26.18
CA ASN A 233 16.73 8.00 -26.45
C ASN A 233 18.04 7.27 -26.79
N ALA A 234 18.68 7.66 -27.89
CA ALA A 234 19.88 6.98 -28.41
C ALA A 234 21.04 6.97 -27.38
N THR A 235 21.29 8.09 -26.69
CA THR A 235 22.32 8.16 -25.64
C THR A 235 21.98 7.26 -24.45
N PHE A 236 20.70 7.20 -24.05
CA PHE A 236 20.27 6.29 -23.01
C PHE A 236 20.43 4.82 -23.41
N LYS A 237 20.12 4.47 -24.67
CA LYS A 237 20.32 3.12 -25.15
C LYS A 237 21.80 2.73 -25.18
N GLN A 238 22.69 3.63 -25.62
CA GLN A 238 24.14 3.44 -25.54
C GLN A 238 24.63 3.26 -24.11
N PHE A 239 24.05 4.00 -23.17
CA PHE A 239 24.34 3.84 -21.74
C PHE A 239 23.92 2.47 -21.21
N ALA A 240 22.73 2.01 -21.56
CA ALA A 240 22.24 0.69 -21.16
C ALA A 240 23.11 -0.44 -21.74
N ASP A 241 23.48 -0.33 -23.01
CA ASP A 241 24.38 -1.28 -23.69
C ASP A 241 25.78 -1.27 -23.08
N TYR A 242 26.29 -0.09 -22.72
CA TYR A 242 27.61 0.06 -22.06
C TYR A 242 27.67 -0.66 -20.71
N TRP A 243 26.63 -0.49 -19.86
CA TRP A 243 26.55 -1.12 -18.56
C TRP A 243 26.03 -2.57 -18.63
N GLY A 244 25.43 -2.98 -19.73
CA GLY A 244 24.94 -4.34 -19.96
C GLY A 244 23.63 -4.67 -19.26
N PHE A 245 22.73 -3.71 -19.09
CA PHE A 245 21.40 -3.95 -18.55
C PHE A 245 20.31 -3.79 -19.62
N GLU A 246 19.18 -4.46 -19.43
CA GLU A 246 18.02 -4.37 -20.31
C GLU A 246 16.99 -3.38 -19.76
N PRO A 247 16.70 -2.28 -20.49
CA PRO A 247 15.70 -1.32 -20.07
C PRO A 247 14.30 -1.78 -20.48
N HIS A 248 13.37 -1.81 -19.52
CA HIS A 248 11.96 -2.12 -19.71
C HIS A 248 11.07 -0.96 -19.29
N LEU A 249 9.88 -0.85 -19.90
CA LEU A 249 8.85 0.09 -19.46
C LEU A 249 7.76 -0.63 -18.68
N CYS A 250 7.25 0.05 -17.66
CA CYS A 250 6.03 -0.37 -17.01
C CYS A 250 4.89 -0.48 -18.04
N ARG A 251 4.19 -1.60 -18.08
CA ARG A 251 3.02 -1.76 -18.93
C ARG A 251 1.92 -0.81 -18.44
N ALA A 252 1.36 -0.03 -19.37
CA ALA A 252 0.21 0.82 -19.07
C ALA A 252 -0.91 -0.05 -18.45
N TYR A 253 -1.56 0.47 -17.41
CA TYR A 253 -2.69 -0.17 -16.72
C TYR A 253 -2.41 -1.44 -15.89
N ARG A 254 -1.15 -1.80 -15.63
CA ARG A 254 -0.81 -2.81 -14.62
C ARG A 254 -0.20 -2.13 -13.39
N ALA A 255 -1.04 -1.72 -12.46
CA ALA A 255 -0.66 -1.12 -11.17
C ALA A 255 0.31 -2.00 -10.35
N GLN A 256 0.30 -3.31 -10.60
CA GLN A 256 1.14 -4.30 -9.91
C GLN A 256 2.64 -4.13 -10.18
N THR A 257 3.02 -3.67 -11.38
CA THR A 257 4.43 -3.41 -11.74
C THR A 257 4.97 -2.16 -11.07
N LYS A 258 4.10 -1.20 -10.73
CA LYS A 258 4.47 0.12 -10.20
C LYS A 258 4.53 0.19 -8.67
N GLY A 259 3.91 -0.76 -7.97
CA GLY A 259 3.73 -0.71 -6.50
C GLY A 259 5.01 -0.69 -5.66
N LYS A 260 6.16 -1.07 -6.23
CA LYS A 260 7.44 -1.09 -5.52
C LYS A 260 8.05 0.31 -5.40
N VAL A 261 7.92 1.16 -6.43
CA VAL A 261 8.54 2.49 -6.51
C VAL A 261 7.62 3.59 -5.99
N GLU A 262 6.31 3.53 -6.22
CA GLU A 262 5.36 4.48 -5.61
C GLU A 262 5.49 4.49 -4.08
N SER A 263 5.85 3.34 -3.49
CA SER A 263 6.14 3.27 -2.06
C SER A 263 7.42 4.02 -1.69
N GLY A 264 8.45 4.06 -2.56
CA GLY A 264 9.72 4.76 -2.33
C GLY A 264 9.55 6.28 -2.29
N VAL A 265 8.92 6.87 -3.31
CA VAL A 265 8.62 8.32 -3.36
C VAL A 265 7.69 8.71 -2.20
N LYS A 266 6.64 7.91 -1.94
CA LYS A 266 5.72 8.16 -0.84
C LYS A 266 6.41 8.06 0.52
N TYR A 267 7.32 7.10 0.68
CA TYR A 267 8.08 6.92 1.90
C TYR A 267 9.03 8.10 2.15
N LEU A 268 9.77 8.54 1.13
CA LEU A 268 10.61 9.74 1.22
C LEU A 268 9.77 10.97 1.60
N LYS A 269 8.66 11.23 0.93
CA LYS A 269 7.77 12.36 1.23
C LYS A 269 7.12 12.28 2.61
N GLY A 270 6.86 11.09 3.11
CA GLY A 270 6.19 10.89 4.40
C GLY A 270 7.11 10.70 5.60
N ASN A 271 8.38 10.35 5.37
CA ASN A 271 9.31 10.03 6.45
C ASN A 271 10.59 10.89 6.45
N PHE A 272 11.13 11.23 5.27
CA PHE A 272 12.35 12.04 5.20
C PHE A 272 12.06 13.55 5.27
N LEU A 273 11.14 14.05 4.44
CA LEU A 273 10.93 15.49 4.29
C LEU A 273 10.22 16.18 5.48
N PRO A 274 9.23 15.57 6.15
CA PRO A 274 8.48 16.26 7.21
C PRO A 274 9.37 16.68 8.39
N GLY A 275 9.26 17.95 8.78
CA GLY A 275 9.98 18.51 9.93
C GLY A 275 11.47 18.79 9.71
N ARG A 276 12.00 18.52 8.51
CA ARG A 276 13.40 18.85 8.17
C ARG A 276 13.52 20.21 7.55
N THR A 277 14.65 20.86 7.84
CA THR A 277 15.06 22.12 7.23
C THR A 277 16.41 21.90 6.54
N PHE A 278 16.61 22.57 5.42
CA PHE A 278 17.82 22.45 4.63
C PHE A 278 18.45 23.82 4.41
N VAL A 279 19.74 23.91 4.61
CA VAL A 279 20.51 25.16 4.38
C VAL A 279 20.75 25.35 2.89
N ASP A 280 21.23 24.31 2.22
CA ASP A 280 21.56 24.26 0.81
C ASP A 280 21.47 22.82 0.27
N GLU A 281 21.91 22.63 -0.97
CA GLU A 281 21.87 21.34 -1.65
C GLU A 281 22.83 20.31 -1.03
N GLN A 282 23.97 20.76 -0.51
CA GLN A 282 24.92 19.85 0.13
C GLN A 282 24.37 19.30 1.46
N ASP A 283 23.83 20.17 2.30
CA ASP A 283 23.17 19.79 3.54
C ASP A 283 22.00 18.83 3.30
N LEU A 284 21.19 19.09 2.25
CA LEU A 284 20.13 18.17 1.83
C LEU A 284 20.68 16.79 1.47
N ARG A 285 21.77 16.72 0.69
CA ARG A 285 22.39 15.44 0.29
C ARG A 285 22.93 14.69 1.49
N GLU A 286 23.64 15.36 2.38
CA GLU A 286 24.18 14.76 3.61
C GLU A 286 23.08 14.19 4.49
N GLN A 287 21.99 14.94 4.71
CA GLN A 287 20.85 14.49 5.48
C GLN A 287 20.12 13.33 4.78
N LEU A 288 20.01 13.34 3.45
CA LEU A 288 19.39 12.26 2.68
C LEU A 288 20.24 10.98 2.77
N ASP A 289 21.55 11.08 2.64
CA ASP A 289 22.48 9.96 2.75
C ASP A 289 22.47 9.35 4.15
N GLN A 290 22.43 10.19 5.19
CA GLN A 290 22.33 9.74 6.55
C GLN A 290 21.01 9.00 6.77
N TRP A 291 19.87 9.59 6.38
CA TRP A 291 18.55 8.97 6.48
C TRP A 291 18.48 7.64 5.72
N GLN A 292 19.08 7.58 4.55
CA GLN A 292 19.11 6.38 3.72
C GLN A 292 19.79 5.22 4.45
N ARG A 293 20.98 5.46 5.02
CA ARG A 293 21.75 4.43 5.75
C ARG A 293 21.13 4.05 7.08
N GLU A 294 20.70 5.03 7.87
CA GLU A 294 20.31 4.80 9.26
C GLU A 294 18.82 4.40 9.40
N ILE A 295 17.99 4.86 8.49
CA ILE A 295 16.53 4.69 8.59
C ILE A 295 15.97 3.85 7.44
N ALA A 296 16.19 4.27 6.19
CA ALA A 296 15.56 3.60 5.06
C ALA A 296 16.04 2.14 4.88
N ASP A 297 17.34 1.91 5.03
CA ASP A 297 17.95 0.59 4.88
C ASP A 297 17.79 -0.29 6.13
N ALA A 298 17.66 0.32 7.30
CA ALA A 298 17.61 -0.38 8.59
C ALA A 298 16.19 -0.74 9.07
N ARG A 299 15.14 -0.13 8.48
CA ARG A 299 13.74 -0.39 8.88
C ARG A 299 13.31 -1.82 8.56
N ILE A 300 12.33 -2.32 9.28
CA ILE A 300 11.58 -3.50 8.84
C ILE A 300 10.66 -3.08 7.69
N HIS A 301 10.88 -3.65 6.50
CA HIS A 301 10.08 -3.32 5.33
C HIS A 301 8.69 -3.95 5.41
N GLY A 302 7.63 -3.14 5.22
CA GLY A 302 6.24 -3.57 5.44
C GLY A 302 5.74 -4.72 4.56
N THR A 303 6.42 -5.03 3.45
CA THR A 303 6.04 -6.13 2.56
C THR A 303 6.89 -7.39 2.78
N THR A 304 8.19 -7.23 2.99
CA THR A 304 9.11 -8.37 3.14
C THR A 304 9.28 -8.81 4.58
N HIS A 305 8.86 -7.96 5.54
CA HIS A 305 9.02 -8.16 6.98
C HIS A 305 10.47 -8.38 7.44
N GLU A 306 11.43 -8.00 6.59
CA GLU A 306 12.85 -8.06 6.83
C GLU A 306 13.48 -6.66 6.62
N ARG A 307 14.70 -6.47 7.08
CA ARG A 307 15.46 -5.25 6.79
C ARG A 307 15.99 -5.31 5.35
N PRO A 308 15.91 -4.18 4.59
CA PRO A 308 16.50 -4.13 3.25
C PRO A 308 17.99 -4.50 3.22
N THR A 309 18.77 -4.11 4.24
CA THR A 309 20.19 -4.48 4.38
C THR A 309 20.41 -5.98 4.50
N ASP A 310 19.60 -6.68 5.30
CA ASP A 310 19.76 -8.11 5.54
C ASP A 310 19.40 -8.91 4.27
N ARG A 311 18.37 -8.48 3.55
CA ARG A 311 18.03 -9.06 2.25
C ARG A 311 19.07 -8.73 1.19
N PHE A 312 19.63 -7.52 1.22
CA PHE A 312 20.66 -7.11 0.28
C PHE A 312 21.93 -7.95 0.40
N ALA A 313 22.33 -8.34 1.59
CA ALA A 313 23.47 -9.25 1.77
C ALA A 313 23.33 -10.55 0.97
N ARG A 314 22.09 -11.02 0.76
CA ARG A 314 21.78 -12.20 -0.08
C ARG A 314 21.67 -11.87 -1.57
N GLU A 315 21.42 -10.62 -1.93
CA GLU A 315 21.25 -10.17 -3.32
C GLU A 315 22.58 -9.71 -3.93
N GLN A 316 23.49 -9.17 -3.14
CA GLN A 316 24.70 -8.50 -3.58
C GLN A 316 25.55 -9.32 -4.55
N SER A 317 25.72 -10.62 -4.28
CA SER A 317 26.50 -11.51 -5.15
C SER A 317 25.83 -11.82 -6.50
N ALA A 318 24.54 -11.54 -6.65
CA ALA A 318 23.79 -11.74 -7.89
C ALA A 318 23.73 -10.50 -8.78
N LEU A 319 24.21 -9.36 -8.30
CA LEU A 319 24.31 -8.13 -9.09
C LEU A 319 25.41 -8.28 -10.14
N VAL A 320 25.25 -7.59 -11.27
CA VAL A 320 26.31 -7.38 -12.26
C VAL A 320 27.31 -6.39 -11.67
N ALA A 321 28.54 -6.84 -11.43
CA ALA A 321 29.58 -6.03 -10.79
C ALA A 321 30.03 -4.89 -11.73
N THR A 322 30.25 -3.71 -11.15
CA THR A 322 30.72 -2.53 -11.88
C THR A 322 32.16 -2.13 -11.51
N ALA A 323 32.78 -2.86 -10.58
CA ALA A 323 34.11 -2.56 -10.09
C ALA A 323 35.15 -2.51 -11.21
N GLY A 324 35.88 -1.40 -11.30
CA GLY A 324 36.92 -1.17 -12.31
C GLY A 324 36.42 -0.69 -13.69
N GLN A 325 35.12 -0.64 -13.91
CA GLN A 325 34.58 -0.10 -15.16
C GLN A 325 34.48 1.43 -15.04
N PRO A 326 35.09 2.20 -15.97
CA PRO A 326 35.02 3.66 -15.91
C PRO A 326 33.61 4.14 -16.20
N GLY A 327 33.21 5.31 -15.68
CA GLY A 327 31.89 5.88 -15.98
C GLY A 327 31.68 6.11 -17.47
N PHE A 328 30.47 5.94 -17.95
CA PHE A 328 30.06 6.00 -19.36
C PHE A 328 30.59 7.24 -20.09
N ARG A 329 30.57 8.43 -19.47
CA ARG A 329 31.07 9.66 -20.08
C ARG A 329 32.60 9.72 -20.19
N ARG A 330 33.33 9.05 -19.32
CA ARG A 330 34.79 8.93 -19.43
C ARG A 330 35.17 7.99 -20.58
N ALA A 331 34.45 6.87 -20.68
CA ALA A 331 34.64 5.91 -21.74
C ALA A 331 34.32 6.48 -23.12
N SER A 332 33.23 7.25 -23.26
CA SER A 332 32.81 7.85 -24.52
C SER A 332 33.75 9.00 -25.00
N ARG A 333 34.48 9.67 -24.11
CA ARG A 333 35.48 10.67 -24.45
C ARG A 333 36.85 10.07 -24.86
N GLY A 334 37.13 8.83 -24.41
CA GLY A 334 38.37 8.12 -24.73
C GLY A 334 38.38 7.43 -26.11
N VAL A 335 37.21 7.28 -26.73
CA VAL A 335 37.09 6.72 -28.09
C VAL A 335 37.10 7.87 -29.09
N SER A 336 38.26 8.42 -29.40
CA SER A 336 38.48 9.20 -30.64
C SER A 336 38.23 8.27 -31.81
N PRO A 337 37.36 8.61 -32.79
CA PRO A 337 37.24 7.80 -34.00
C PRO A 337 38.59 7.78 -34.69
N LYS A 338 39.21 6.59 -34.81
CA LYS A 338 40.30 6.40 -35.78
C LYS A 338 39.69 6.66 -37.15
N ILE A 339 39.98 7.83 -37.69
CA ILE A 339 39.73 8.15 -39.08
C ILE A 339 40.68 7.22 -39.84
N THR A 340 40.21 6.17 -40.43
CA THR A 340 40.90 5.40 -41.48
C THR A 340 40.81 6.21 -42.74
N SER A 341 41.93 6.81 -43.14
CA SER A 341 42.17 7.38 -44.43
C SER A 341 42.22 6.29 -45.49
#